data_23937129751495838167797fca91645f
#
_entry.id   23937129751495838167797fca91645f
#
_cell.length_a   1.000
_cell.length_b   1.000
_cell.length_c   1.000
_cell.angle_alpha   90.00
_cell.angle_beta   90.00
_cell.angle_gamma   90.00
#
_symmetry.space_group_name_H-M   'P 1'
#
loop_
_entity.id
_entity.type
_entity.pdbx_description
1 polymer ?
#
loop_
_entity_poly.entity_id
_entity_poly.type
_entity_poly.pdbx_seq_one_letter_code
_entity_poly.pdbx_strand_id
1 'polypeptide(L)'
;LSLAELLARAERGEQLGTDRITPVEAALLPQTDVVLDVTPTNLKTGEPGLSVTRAALGSGRSVVTSNKGPVSLALEELRELARERGACFRFEGSVMSGTPSLNLAMESLAGCDISHVQGIVNGTTNYILTRMEEGCEYGEALAEAQEKGYAEADPSGDVDGWDAAVKAQILASVVLGSPISLDAVDRTGISSITRSDV
;
A
#
# COMPACT_ATOMS: atom_id res chain seq x y z
N LEU A 1 -12.14 -3.86 27.58
CA LEU A 1 -12.80 -4.53 26.46
C LEU A 1 -11.78 -5.37 25.71
N SER A 2 -12.13 -6.59 25.35
CA SER A 2 -11.32 -7.43 24.46
C SER A 2 -11.40 -6.93 23.01
N LEU A 3 -10.45 -7.31 22.16
CA LEU A 3 -10.48 -6.97 20.73
C LEU A 3 -11.76 -7.49 20.06
N ALA A 4 -12.22 -8.69 20.43
CA ALA A 4 -13.45 -9.28 19.91
C ALA A 4 -14.71 -8.45 20.27
N GLU A 5 -14.80 -7.94 21.50
CA GLU A 5 -15.89 -7.05 21.92
C GLU A 5 -15.85 -5.72 21.17
N LEU A 6 -14.67 -5.14 20.97
CA LEU A 6 -14.51 -3.91 20.19
C LEU A 6 -14.94 -4.12 18.74
N LEU A 7 -14.54 -5.22 18.13
CA LEU A 7 -14.90 -5.57 16.75
C LEU A 7 -16.42 -5.72 16.61
N ALA A 8 -17.05 -6.50 17.49
CA ALA A 8 -18.51 -6.70 17.48
C ALA A 8 -19.28 -5.39 17.68
N ARG A 9 -18.75 -4.45 18.46
CA ARG A 9 -19.34 -3.11 18.62
C ARG A 9 -19.17 -2.27 17.36
N ALA A 10 -17.99 -2.32 16.73
CA ALA A 10 -17.74 -1.60 15.47
C ALA A 10 -18.67 -2.10 14.35
N GLU A 11 -18.85 -3.41 14.22
CA GLU A 11 -19.77 -4.03 13.25
C GLU A 11 -21.23 -3.59 13.44
N ARG A 12 -21.63 -3.28 14.66
CA ARG A 12 -22.96 -2.72 14.95
C ARG A 12 -23.05 -1.20 14.78
N GLY A 13 -21.95 -0.54 14.36
CA GLY A 13 -21.88 0.90 14.18
C GLY A 13 -21.88 1.68 15.51
N GLU A 14 -21.53 1.03 16.63
CA GLU A 14 -21.48 1.67 17.94
C GLU A 14 -20.26 2.59 18.04
N GLN A 15 -20.42 3.73 18.72
CA GLN A 15 -19.28 4.57 19.06
C GLN A 15 -18.38 3.84 20.07
N LEU A 16 -17.12 3.65 19.71
CA LEU A 16 -16.18 2.85 20.52
C LEU A 16 -15.46 3.65 21.60
N GLY A 17 -15.43 4.96 21.50
CA GLY A 17 -14.78 5.85 22.46
C GLY A 17 -15.57 7.15 22.67
N THR A 18 -15.25 7.84 23.75
CA THR A 18 -15.80 9.15 24.08
C THR A 18 -14.85 10.30 23.76
N ASP A 19 -13.54 9.99 23.70
CA ASP A 19 -12.51 10.98 23.48
C ASP A 19 -12.34 11.25 21.99
N ARG A 20 -12.23 12.53 21.64
CA ARG A 20 -11.94 12.96 20.28
C ARG A 20 -10.48 13.37 20.20
N ILE A 21 -9.64 12.38 19.90
CA ILE A 21 -8.21 12.60 19.63
C ILE A 21 -7.95 12.39 18.15
N THR A 22 -6.99 13.13 17.61
CA THR A 22 -6.52 12.95 16.24
C THR A 22 -5.69 11.66 16.11
N PRO A 23 -5.55 11.09 14.91
CA PRO A 23 -4.66 9.94 14.69
C PRO A 23 -3.22 10.20 15.15
N VAL A 24 -2.72 11.43 14.98
CA VAL A 24 -1.39 11.83 15.45
C VAL A 24 -1.32 11.85 16.99
N GLU A 25 -2.30 12.41 17.67
CA GLU A 25 -2.36 12.41 19.14
C GLU A 25 -2.44 10.97 19.67
N ALA A 26 -3.22 10.10 19.02
CA ALA A 26 -3.31 8.69 19.38
C ALA A 26 -1.95 7.97 19.24
N ALA A 27 -1.23 8.23 18.16
CA ALA A 27 0.11 7.68 17.94
C ALA A 27 1.13 8.15 18.98
N LEU A 28 0.91 9.32 19.60
CA LEU A 28 1.82 9.91 20.58
C LEU A 28 1.43 9.62 22.04
N LEU A 29 0.39 8.83 22.31
CA LEU A 29 0.04 8.45 23.68
C LEU A 29 1.22 7.76 24.39
N PRO A 30 1.43 8.00 25.69
CA PRO A 30 2.59 7.44 26.44
C PRO A 30 2.69 5.92 26.40
N GLN A 31 1.55 5.23 26.26
CA GLN A 31 1.49 3.76 26.21
C GLN A 31 1.64 3.19 24.80
N THR A 32 1.88 4.03 23.79
CA THR A 32 2.06 3.57 22.41
C THR A 32 3.54 3.31 22.15
N ASP A 33 3.91 2.08 21.86
CA ASP A 33 5.26 1.69 21.45
C ASP A 33 5.36 1.49 19.93
N VAL A 34 4.29 0.97 19.32
CA VAL A 34 4.22 0.66 17.89
C VAL A 34 2.91 1.17 17.30
N VAL A 35 3.00 1.78 16.14
CA VAL A 35 1.84 2.23 15.35
C VAL A 35 1.65 1.29 14.16
N LEU A 36 0.44 0.76 14.02
CA LEU A 36 0.02 0.01 12.82
C LEU A 36 -0.84 0.93 11.96
N ASP A 37 -0.33 1.31 10.79
CA ASP A 37 -1.08 2.13 9.83
C ASP A 37 -1.65 1.25 8.72
N VAL A 38 -2.97 1.08 8.75
CA VAL A 38 -3.78 0.38 7.73
C VAL A 38 -4.84 1.33 7.16
N THR A 39 -4.59 2.62 7.21
CA THR A 39 -5.51 3.63 6.66
C THR A 39 -5.52 3.61 5.13
N PRO A 40 -6.59 4.12 4.49
CA PRO A 40 -6.66 4.20 3.03
C PRO A 40 -5.49 4.99 2.43
N THR A 41 -5.00 4.51 1.30
CA THR A 41 -3.90 5.16 0.59
C THR A 41 -4.36 6.45 -0.09
N ASN A 42 -3.65 7.55 0.15
CA ASN A 42 -3.77 8.79 -0.60
C ASN A 42 -2.42 9.11 -1.24
N LEU A 43 -2.31 8.91 -2.55
CA LEU A 43 -1.06 9.13 -3.29
C LEU A 43 -0.72 10.61 -3.54
N LYS A 44 -1.68 11.52 -3.32
CA LYS A 44 -1.46 12.97 -3.50
C LYS A 44 -0.87 13.62 -2.25
N THR A 45 -1.38 13.25 -1.09
CA THR A 45 -1.01 13.90 0.18
C THR A 45 -0.33 12.97 1.17
N GLY A 46 -0.53 11.66 1.04
CA GLY A 46 -0.11 10.66 2.01
C GLY A 46 -0.97 10.59 3.28
N GLU A 47 -1.93 11.52 3.43
CA GLU A 47 -2.68 11.68 4.66
C GLU A 47 -3.84 10.67 4.82
N PRO A 48 -4.15 10.27 6.05
CA PRO A 48 -3.52 10.68 7.32
C PRO A 48 -2.23 9.92 7.67
N GLY A 49 -1.89 8.87 6.92
CA GLY A 49 -0.79 7.96 7.22
C GLY A 49 0.57 8.65 7.33
N LEU A 50 0.84 9.64 6.47
CA LEU A 50 2.12 10.34 6.45
C LEU A 50 2.38 11.15 7.71
N SER A 51 1.41 11.96 8.15
CA SER A 51 1.53 12.73 9.40
C SER A 51 1.65 11.83 10.62
N VAL A 52 0.90 10.75 10.67
CA VAL A 52 0.95 9.76 11.76
C VAL A 52 2.32 9.07 11.80
N THR A 53 2.81 8.62 10.65
CA THR A 53 4.12 7.95 10.54
C THR A 53 5.27 8.89 10.95
N ARG A 54 5.27 10.13 10.46
CA ARG A 54 6.27 11.15 10.87
C ARG A 54 6.27 11.40 12.36
N ALA A 55 5.09 11.61 12.95
CA ALA A 55 4.96 11.86 14.38
C ALA A 55 5.44 10.67 15.23
N ALA A 56 5.04 9.46 14.86
CA ALA A 56 5.43 8.24 15.56
C ALA A 56 6.95 8.03 15.50
N LEU A 57 7.53 8.00 14.30
CA LEU A 57 8.97 7.81 14.11
C LEU A 57 9.78 8.93 14.78
N GLY A 58 9.37 10.21 14.62
CA GLY A 58 10.01 11.36 15.23
C GLY A 58 10.03 11.32 16.76
N SER A 59 9.10 10.61 17.37
CA SER A 59 9.04 10.37 18.83
C SER A 59 9.71 9.06 19.27
N GLY A 60 10.37 8.33 18.37
CA GLY A 60 11.07 7.07 18.66
C GLY A 60 10.16 5.84 18.70
N ARG A 61 8.91 5.96 18.22
CA ARG A 61 7.99 4.84 18.12
C ARG A 61 8.12 4.13 16.78
N SER A 62 8.05 2.82 16.78
CA SER A 62 8.11 2.03 15.55
C SER A 62 6.80 2.09 14.77
N VAL A 63 6.89 2.00 13.45
CA VAL A 63 5.73 2.00 12.56
C VAL A 63 5.76 0.79 11.63
N VAL A 64 4.60 0.15 11.50
CA VAL A 64 4.33 -0.88 10.50
C VAL A 64 3.16 -0.40 9.65
N THR A 65 3.34 -0.31 8.33
CA THR A 65 2.28 0.20 7.45
C THR A 65 2.09 -0.67 6.22
N SER A 66 0.83 -0.79 5.77
CA SER A 66 0.45 -1.27 4.44
C SER A 66 0.04 -0.12 3.50
N ASN A 67 -0.01 1.11 4.03
CA ASN A 67 -0.38 2.30 3.28
C ASN A 67 0.76 2.74 2.36
N LYS A 68 0.50 2.75 1.06
CA LYS A 68 1.48 3.15 0.05
C LYS A 68 1.83 4.64 0.08
N GLY A 69 0.93 5.49 0.57
CA GLY A 69 1.10 6.95 0.57
C GLY A 69 2.39 7.42 1.26
N PRO A 70 2.62 7.12 2.55
CA PRO A 70 3.86 7.48 3.24
C PRO A 70 5.11 6.93 2.55
N VAL A 71 5.05 5.69 2.05
CA VAL A 71 6.20 5.03 1.40
C VAL A 71 6.51 5.66 0.05
N SER A 72 5.48 5.96 -0.76
CA SER A 72 5.64 6.60 -2.07
C SER A 72 6.18 8.03 -1.98
N LEU A 73 5.69 8.80 -0.99
CA LEU A 73 5.94 10.24 -0.93
C LEU A 73 7.16 10.62 -0.08
N ALA A 74 7.56 9.81 0.90
CA ALA A 74 8.54 10.22 1.89
C ALA A 74 9.46 9.08 2.38
N LEU A 75 9.69 8.04 1.57
CA LEU A 75 10.45 6.85 1.99
C LEU A 75 11.77 7.18 2.67
N GLU A 76 12.62 7.96 2.00
CA GLU A 76 13.97 8.25 2.50
C GLU A 76 13.93 9.12 3.77
N GLU A 77 13.06 10.11 3.82
CA GLU A 77 12.82 10.93 5.01
C GLU A 77 12.41 10.05 6.20
N LEU A 78 11.45 9.14 5.99
CA LEU A 78 10.92 8.29 7.05
C LEU A 78 11.94 7.24 7.51
N ARG A 79 12.74 6.71 6.60
CA ARG A 79 13.87 5.81 6.94
C ARG A 79 14.92 6.52 7.77
N GLU A 80 15.31 7.72 7.38
CA GLU A 80 16.29 8.51 8.11
C GLU A 80 15.78 8.87 9.51
N LEU A 81 14.52 9.32 9.60
CA LEU A 81 13.89 9.62 10.88
C LEU A 81 13.84 8.40 11.82
N ALA A 82 13.51 7.22 11.28
CA ALA A 82 13.52 5.97 12.03
C ALA A 82 14.93 5.64 12.54
N ARG A 83 15.95 5.77 11.67
CA ARG A 83 17.35 5.53 12.00
C ARG A 83 17.85 6.47 13.10
N GLU A 84 17.58 7.77 12.98
CA GLU A 84 18.00 8.78 13.97
C GLU A 84 17.38 8.55 15.35
N ARG A 85 16.17 8.04 15.39
CA ARG A 85 15.40 7.80 16.63
C ARG A 85 15.51 6.39 17.19
N GLY A 86 16.24 5.49 16.52
CA GLY A 86 16.36 4.09 16.91
C GLY A 86 15.03 3.32 16.81
N ALA A 87 14.11 3.79 15.94
CA ALA A 87 12.82 3.19 15.69
C ALA A 87 12.85 2.28 14.44
N CYS A 88 11.88 1.39 14.31
CA CYS A 88 11.70 0.57 13.11
C CYS A 88 10.61 1.16 12.21
N PHE A 89 10.88 1.21 10.90
CA PHE A 89 9.88 1.51 9.88
C PHE A 89 9.74 0.30 8.95
N ARG A 90 8.57 -0.36 9.00
CA ARG A 90 8.26 -1.56 8.23
C ARG A 90 7.05 -1.32 7.32
N PHE A 91 7.16 -1.68 6.05
CA PHE A 91 6.15 -1.38 5.03
C PHE A 91 5.97 -2.50 4.00
N GLU A 92 6.24 -3.75 4.37
CA GLU A 92 6.09 -4.93 3.50
C GLU A 92 4.70 -4.97 2.84
N GLY A 93 3.64 -4.73 3.62
CA GLY A 93 2.27 -4.76 3.13
C GLY A 93 1.92 -3.71 2.07
N SER A 94 2.80 -2.75 1.80
CA SER A 94 2.58 -1.72 0.76
C SER A 94 2.73 -2.27 -0.66
N VAL A 95 3.47 -3.38 -0.85
CA VAL A 95 3.65 -4.06 -2.14
C VAL A 95 3.30 -5.52 -2.00
N MET A 96 2.32 -6.00 -2.79
CA MET A 96 1.87 -7.39 -2.83
C MET A 96 1.32 -7.96 -1.51
N SER A 97 0.78 -7.09 -0.64
CA SER A 97 0.10 -7.48 0.60
C SER A 97 0.97 -8.36 1.52
N GLY A 98 0.57 -9.60 1.79
CA GLY A 98 1.30 -10.54 2.64
C GLY A 98 2.43 -11.32 1.96
N THR A 99 2.68 -11.10 0.67
CA THR A 99 3.81 -11.73 -0.02
C THR A 99 5.11 -11.01 0.37
N PRO A 100 6.13 -11.70 0.90
CA PRO A 100 7.33 -11.06 1.46
C PRO A 100 8.31 -10.61 0.36
N SER A 101 7.86 -9.76 -0.56
CA SER A 101 8.62 -9.31 -1.73
C SER A 101 9.72 -8.30 -1.37
N LEU A 102 9.39 -7.31 -0.54
CA LEU A 102 10.34 -6.30 -0.10
C LEU A 102 11.36 -6.88 0.89
N ASN A 103 10.91 -7.64 1.88
CA ASN A 103 11.82 -8.28 2.84
C ASN A 103 12.73 -9.30 2.16
N LEU A 104 12.25 -10.03 1.15
CA LEU A 104 13.09 -10.93 0.35
C LEU A 104 14.26 -10.15 -0.27
N ALA A 105 13.97 -9.02 -0.91
CA ALA A 105 15.00 -8.20 -1.55
C ALA A 105 15.92 -7.54 -0.53
N MET A 106 15.37 -6.91 0.53
CA MET A 106 16.16 -6.13 1.49
C MET A 106 16.97 -7.00 2.46
N GLU A 107 16.48 -8.17 2.84
CA GLU A 107 17.10 -9.00 3.88
C GLU A 107 17.76 -10.26 3.29
N SER A 108 17.00 -11.07 2.55
CA SER A 108 17.53 -12.35 2.04
C SER A 108 18.46 -12.18 0.84
N LEU A 109 18.24 -11.18 0.01
CA LEU A 109 19.05 -10.86 -1.17
C LEU A 109 19.96 -9.64 -0.97
N ALA A 110 20.18 -9.19 0.26
CA ALA A 110 20.97 -8.00 0.59
C ALA A 110 22.41 -8.00 0.05
N GLY A 111 22.97 -9.18 -0.23
CA GLY A 111 24.30 -9.33 -0.85
C GLY A 111 24.29 -9.48 -2.38
N CYS A 112 23.11 -9.39 -3.00
CA CYS A 112 22.95 -9.51 -4.45
C CYS A 112 22.86 -8.13 -5.12
N ASP A 113 23.39 -8.04 -6.32
CA ASP A 113 23.19 -6.87 -7.20
C ASP A 113 21.96 -7.12 -8.09
N ILE A 114 20.84 -6.50 -7.72
CA ILE A 114 19.56 -6.66 -8.41
C ILE A 114 19.43 -5.54 -9.45
N SER A 115 19.51 -5.90 -10.71
CA SER A 115 19.45 -4.95 -11.84
C SER A 115 18.05 -4.82 -12.46
N HIS A 116 17.15 -5.73 -12.18
CA HIS A 116 15.82 -5.75 -12.78
C HIS A 116 14.80 -6.43 -11.88
N VAL A 117 13.55 -5.89 -11.88
CA VAL A 117 12.38 -6.47 -11.23
C VAL A 117 11.24 -6.52 -12.24
N GLN A 118 10.62 -7.66 -12.39
CA GLN A 118 9.47 -7.87 -13.26
C GLN A 118 8.44 -8.75 -12.58
N GLY A 119 7.15 -8.45 -12.76
CA GLY A 119 6.09 -9.28 -12.22
C GLY A 119 4.70 -8.68 -12.35
N ILE A 120 3.71 -9.45 -11.94
CA ILE A 120 2.32 -9.05 -11.84
C ILE A 120 2.11 -8.56 -10.40
N VAL A 121 1.75 -7.29 -10.24
CA VAL A 121 1.64 -6.65 -8.91
C VAL A 121 0.21 -6.21 -8.56
N ASN A 122 -0.76 -6.37 -9.48
CA ASN A 122 -2.16 -6.03 -9.24
C ASN A 122 -3.06 -7.22 -9.58
N GLY A 123 -3.80 -7.72 -8.59
CA GLY A 123 -4.68 -8.88 -8.71
C GLY A 123 -5.93 -8.61 -9.54
N THR A 124 -6.49 -7.41 -9.44
CA THR A 124 -7.71 -7.01 -10.16
C THR A 124 -7.49 -7.02 -11.66
N THR A 125 -6.46 -6.33 -12.12
CA THR A 125 -6.12 -6.28 -13.55
C THR A 125 -5.68 -7.64 -14.07
N ASN A 126 -4.93 -8.41 -13.29
CA ASN A 126 -4.56 -9.78 -13.66
C ASN A 126 -5.81 -10.65 -13.86
N TYR A 127 -6.80 -10.56 -12.96
CA TYR A 127 -8.06 -11.29 -13.10
C TYR A 127 -8.80 -10.90 -14.39
N ILE A 128 -8.96 -9.59 -14.64
CA ILE A 128 -9.65 -9.07 -15.83
C ILE A 128 -8.97 -9.57 -17.11
N LEU A 129 -7.65 -9.44 -17.21
CA LEU A 129 -6.86 -9.87 -18.37
C LEU A 129 -6.97 -11.38 -18.59
N THR A 130 -6.91 -12.19 -17.53
CA THR A 130 -7.08 -13.64 -17.61
C THR A 130 -8.48 -14.00 -18.17
N ARG A 131 -9.53 -13.33 -17.72
CA ARG A 131 -10.89 -13.55 -18.26
C ARG A 131 -10.99 -13.15 -19.73
N MET A 132 -10.31 -12.08 -20.14
CA MET A 132 -10.26 -11.67 -21.55
C MET A 132 -9.50 -12.69 -22.41
N GLU A 133 -8.41 -13.26 -21.93
CA GLU A 133 -7.68 -14.34 -22.58
C GLU A 133 -8.56 -15.60 -22.75
N GLU A 134 -9.42 -15.90 -21.78
CA GLU A 134 -10.42 -16.96 -21.84
C GLU A 134 -11.62 -16.67 -22.77
N GLY A 135 -11.70 -15.44 -23.30
CA GLY A 135 -12.66 -15.06 -24.33
C GLY A 135 -13.76 -14.09 -23.90
N CYS A 136 -13.72 -13.55 -22.66
CA CYS A 136 -14.63 -12.49 -22.24
C CYS A 136 -14.25 -11.14 -22.86
N GLU A 137 -15.22 -10.26 -23.06
CA GLU A 137 -14.96 -8.86 -23.36
C GLU A 137 -14.58 -8.10 -22.07
N TYR A 138 -13.82 -7.01 -22.17
CA TYR A 138 -13.35 -6.22 -21.03
C TYR A 138 -14.46 -5.85 -20.04
N GLY A 139 -15.60 -5.36 -20.56
CA GLY A 139 -16.74 -4.94 -19.71
C GLY A 139 -17.36 -6.09 -18.93
N GLU A 140 -17.43 -7.30 -19.52
CA GLU A 140 -17.92 -8.51 -18.85
C GLU A 140 -16.94 -8.97 -17.76
N ALA A 141 -15.65 -8.99 -18.07
CA ALA A 141 -14.59 -9.37 -17.13
C ALA A 141 -14.53 -8.41 -15.93
N LEU A 142 -14.67 -7.10 -16.16
CA LEU A 142 -14.73 -6.10 -15.10
C LEU A 142 -15.98 -6.27 -14.22
N ALA A 143 -17.15 -6.46 -14.81
CA ALA A 143 -18.39 -6.68 -14.04
C ALA A 143 -18.29 -7.95 -13.17
N GLU A 144 -17.73 -9.03 -13.70
CA GLU A 144 -17.48 -10.25 -12.94
C GLU A 144 -16.47 -10.01 -11.78
N ALA A 145 -15.42 -9.22 -12.03
CA ALA A 145 -14.45 -8.85 -10.99
C ALA A 145 -15.13 -8.05 -9.85
N GLN A 146 -16.03 -7.14 -10.19
CA GLN A 146 -16.80 -6.37 -9.21
C GLN A 146 -17.78 -7.25 -8.42
N GLU A 147 -18.50 -8.14 -9.07
CA GLU A 147 -19.41 -9.09 -8.41
C GLU A 147 -18.68 -9.98 -7.41
N LYS A 148 -17.47 -10.41 -7.74
CA LYS A 148 -16.63 -11.24 -6.88
C LYS A 148 -15.86 -10.45 -5.81
N GLY A 149 -15.95 -9.12 -5.81
CA GLY A 149 -15.26 -8.26 -4.86
C GLY A 149 -13.75 -8.11 -5.13
N TYR A 150 -13.28 -8.44 -6.34
CA TYR A 150 -11.90 -8.18 -6.76
C TYR A 150 -11.69 -6.74 -7.23
N ALA A 151 -12.73 -6.12 -7.78
CA ALA A 151 -12.74 -4.72 -8.14
C ALA A 151 -13.78 -3.95 -7.31
N GLU A 152 -13.44 -2.73 -6.91
CA GLU A 152 -14.36 -1.80 -6.26
C GLU A 152 -15.35 -1.20 -7.27
N ALA A 153 -16.38 -0.48 -6.78
CA ALA A 153 -17.33 0.21 -7.63
C ALA A 153 -16.65 1.28 -8.52
N ASP A 154 -15.64 1.95 -8.02
CA ASP A 154 -14.71 2.77 -8.81
C ASP A 154 -13.38 2.02 -8.96
N PRO A 155 -13.15 1.32 -10.08
CA PRO A 155 -11.96 0.50 -10.29
C PRO A 155 -10.77 1.31 -10.84
N SER A 156 -10.88 2.62 -11.00
CA SER A 156 -9.88 3.47 -11.70
C SER A 156 -8.47 3.34 -11.13
N GLY A 157 -8.35 3.17 -9.82
CA GLY A 157 -7.07 2.94 -9.16
C GLY A 157 -6.30 1.73 -9.72
N ASP A 158 -7.03 0.67 -10.08
CA ASP A 158 -6.49 -0.55 -10.65
C ASP A 158 -6.41 -0.47 -12.18
N VAL A 159 -7.55 -0.26 -12.85
CA VAL A 159 -7.64 -0.38 -14.32
C VAL A 159 -6.91 0.71 -15.08
N ASP A 160 -6.72 1.89 -14.47
CA ASP A 160 -5.88 2.95 -15.03
C ASP A 160 -4.40 2.76 -14.69
N GLY A 161 -4.05 1.72 -13.91
CA GLY A 161 -2.67 1.32 -13.60
C GLY A 161 -2.01 2.11 -12.46
N TRP A 162 -2.74 2.90 -11.66
CA TRP A 162 -2.16 3.68 -10.57
C TRP A 162 -1.59 2.80 -9.44
N ASP A 163 -2.28 1.73 -9.06
CA ASP A 163 -1.79 0.78 -8.06
C ASP A 163 -0.50 0.09 -8.53
N ALA A 164 -0.45 -0.32 -9.78
CA ALA A 164 0.77 -0.92 -10.36
C ALA A 164 1.93 0.09 -10.43
N ALA A 165 1.65 1.34 -10.83
CA ALA A 165 2.65 2.40 -10.92
C ALA A 165 3.28 2.73 -9.56
N VAL A 166 2.48 2.88 -8.50
CA VAL A 166 3.04 3.16 -7.18
C VAL A 166 3.82 1.98 -6.61
N LYS A 167 3.41 0.75 -6.89
CA LYS A 167 4.19 -0.43 -6.51
C LYS A 167 5.51 -0.52 -7.28
N ALA A 168 5.51 -0.21 -8.57
CA ALA A 168 6.74 -0.12 -9.37
C ALA A 168 7.69 0.97 -8.83
N GLN A 169 7.17 2.14 -8.47
CA GLN A 169 7.92 3.21 -7.83
C GLN A 169 8.57 2.74 -6.51
N ILE A 170 7.80 2.08 -5.65
CA ILE A 170 8.32 1.57 -4.36
C ILE A 170 9.39 0.49 -4.62
N LEU A 171 9.15 -0.43 -5.54
CA LEU A 171 10.14 -1.46 -5.91
C LEU A 171 11.42 -0.85 -6.47
N ALA A 172 11.33 0.16 -7.34
CA ALA A 172 12.49 0.87 -7.87
C ALA A 172 13.30 1.52 -6.74
N SER A 173 12.63 2.21 -5.83
CA SER A 173 13.28 2.91 -4.71
C SER A 173 13.90 1.94 -3.70
N VAL A 174 13.19 0.85 -3.37
CA VAL A 174 13.60 -0.08 -2.30
C VAL A 174 14.58 -1.15 -2.79
N VAL A 175 14.29 -1.75 -3.96
CA VAL A 175 15.02 -2.93 -4.44
C VAL A 175 16.17 -2.53 -5.36
N LEU A 176 15.94 -1.54 -6.24
CA LEU A 176 16.98 -1.09 -7.19
C LEU A 176 17.81 0.10 -6.67
N GLY A 177 17.47 0.63 -5.47
CA GLY A 177 18.14 1.80 -4.90
C GLY A 177 18.00 3.07 -5.76
N SER A 178 16.95 3.14 -6.58
CA SER A 178 16.68 4.23 -7.52
C SER A 178 15.43 4.99 -7.10
N PRO A 179 15.54 5.98 -6.20
CA PRO A 179 14.40 6.78 -5.77
C PRO A 179 13.88 7.61 -6.95
N ILE A 180 12.63 7.36 -7.32
CA ILE A 180 11.93 8.05 -8.41
C ILE A 180 10.61 8.61 -7.91
N SER A 181 10.13 9.69 -8.54
CA SER A 181 8.76 10.17 -8.29
C SER A 181 7.73 9.30 -9.02
N LEU A 182 6.50 9.29 -8.55
CA LEU A 182 5.41 8.56 -9.21
C LEU A 182 5.18 9.06 -10.65
N ASP A 183 5.36 10.36 -10.89
CA ASP A 183 5.23 10.96 -12.22
C ASP A 183 6.32 10.52 -13.23
N ALA A 184 7.41 9.93 -12.74
CA ALA A 184 8.45 9.37 -13.60
C ALA A 184 8.17 7.92 -14.04
N VAL A 185 7.10 7.31 -13.53
CA VAL A 185 6.69 5.96 -13.93
C VAL A 185 5.84 6.04 -15.19
N ASP A 186 6.31 5.44 -16.27
CA ASP A 186 5.52 5.26 -17.48
C ASP A 186 4.40 4.24 -17.21
N ARG A 187 3.16 4.66 -17.40
CA ARG A 187 1.97 3.93 -16.99
C ARG A 187 0.97 3.82 -18.13
N THR A 188 0.51 2.60 -18.36
CA THR A 188 -0.59 2.34 -19.30
C THR A 188 -1.69 1.57 -18.57
N GLY A 189 -2.92 2.07 -18.62
CA GLY A 189 -4.11 1.39 -18.10
C GLY A 189 -4.61 0.31 -19.07
N ILE A 190 -5.55 -0.51 -18.58
CA ILE A 190 -6.16 -1.59 -19.37
C ILE A 190 -7.58 -1.27 -19.85
N SER A 191 -8.10 -0.07 -19.56
CA SER A 191 -9.49 0.30 -19.86
C SER A 191 -9.79 0.37 -21.37
N SER A 192 -8.77 0.55 -22.21
CA SER A 192 -8.89 0.69 -23.66
C SER A 192 -8.48 -0.56 -24.45
N ILE A 193 -8.01 -1.60 -23.79
CA ILE A 193 -7.58 -2.82 -24.47
C ILE A 193 -8.80 -3.66 -24.90
N THR A 194 -8.61 -4.36 -25.99
CA THR A 194 -9.60 -5.29 -26.56
C THR A 194 -9.14 -6.73 -26.38
N ARG A 195 -10.07 -7.66 -26.57
CA ARG A 195 -9.75 -9.10 -26.54
C ARG A 195 -8.66 -9.50 -27.54
N SER A 196 -8.51 -8.76 -28.64
CA SER A 196 -7.46 -9.04 -29.62
C SER A 196 -6.06 -8.55 -29.19
N ASP A 197 -5.98 -7.76 -28.13
CA ASP A 197 -4.72 -7.23 -27.60
C ASP A 197 -4.13 -8.14 -26.51
N VAL A 198 -4.93 -9.10 -26.02
CA VAL A 198 -4.55 -10.09 -25.00
C VAL A 198 -4.30 -11.45 -25.66
#